data_f0fae299653d9f75e8789f6659f5dfe2
#
_entry.id   f0fae299653d9f75e8789f6659f5dfe2
#
_cell.length_a   1.000
_cell.length_b   1.000
_cell.length_c   1.000
_cell.angle_alpha   90.00
_cell.angle_beta   90.00
_cell.angle_gamma   90.00
#
_symmetry.space_group_name_H-M   'P 1'
#
loop_
_entity.id
_entity.type
_entity.pdbx_description
1 polymer ?
#
loop_
_entity_poly.entity_id
_entity_poly.type
_entity_poly.pdbx_seq_one_letter_code
_entity_poly.pdbx_strand_id
1 'polypeptide(L)'
;SRGLGDVYKRQLLKEKKIRKTSKQIIEELQNRRIEARAGGGVDRVNKQHDTGKLTARERIEIFLDKDTFEETDMFVVHTIKDFGMENKTYSGDGVITGSGKVNNRLVYIYAQDFTVFGGSLSSAHASKIVKVMKLAIQNRAPLIGLNDSGGARIQEGVESLGGYSDVFLQNALASGVVPQIS
;
A
#
# COMPACT_ATOMS: atom_id res chain seq x y z
N SER A 1 54.53 -6.77 1.00
CA SER A 1 53.40 -7.71 0.90
C SER A 1 52.51 -7.75 2.15
N ARG A 2 52.20 -6.58 2.72
CA ARG A 2 51.29 -6.48 3.91
C ARG A 2 49.88 -6.03 3.60
N GLY A 3 49.46 -5.87 2.37
CA GLY A 3 48.21 -5.23 2.00
C GLY A 3 47.01 -6.14 1.69
N LEU A 4 47.21 -7.32 1.12
CA LEU A 4 46.09 -8.17 0.64
C LEU A 4 45.40 -8.96 1.76
N GLY A 5 46.17 -9.42 2.75
CA GLY A 5 45.57 -10.19 3.87
C GLY A 5 44.70 -9.36 4.79
N ASP A 6 45.04 -8.07 4.98
CA ASP A 6 44.21 -7.17 5.83
C ASP A 6 42.97 -6.67 5.12
N VAL A 7 43.00 -6.50 3.81
CA VAL A 7 41.83 -6.17 2.99
C VAL A 7 40.85 -7.34 2.99
N TYR A 8 41.32 -8.59 2.84
CA TYR A 8 40.50 -9.80 2.88
C TYR A 8 39.90 -10.03 4.27
N LYS A 9 40.69 -9.82 5.34
CA LYS A 9 40.16 -9.89 6.72
C LYS A 9 39.11 -8.79 7.01
N ARG A 10 39.33 -7.57 6.52
CA ARG A 10 38.32 -6.48 6.65
C ARG A 10 37.06 -6.75 5.86
N GLN A 11 37.15 -7.37 4.68
CA GLN A 11 35.99 -7.83 3.92
C GLN A 11 35.24 -8.94 4.64
N LEU A 12 35.92 -9.96 5.13
CA LEU A 12 35.33 -11.06 5.92
C LEU A 12 34.70 -10.58 7.26
N LEU A 13 35.27 -9.54 7.87
CA LEU A 13 34.70 -8.93 9.08
C LEU A 13 33.50 -8.01 8.77
N LYS A 14 33.41 -7.38 7.58
CA LYS A 14 32.23 -6.67 7.11
C LYS A 14 31.09 -7.59 6.67
N GLU A 15 31.39 -8.83 6.27
CA GLU A 15 30.39 -9.82 5.85
C GLU A 15 29.83 -10.66 7.00
N LYS A 16 30.28 -10.50 8.23
CA LYS A 16 29.54 -10.96 9.39
C LYS A 16 28.33 -10.04 9.66
N LYS A 17 27.48 -9.81 8.65
CA LYS A 17 26.09 -9.52 8.91
C LYS A 17 25.58 -10.66 9.80
N ILE A 18 25.30 -10.34 11.06
CA ILE A 18 24.67 -11.28 12.01
C ILE A 18 23.47 -11.84 11.27
N ARG A 19 23.56 -13.10 10.83
CA ARG A 19 22.45 -13.78 10.16
C ARG A 19 21.34 -13.88 11.18
N LYS A 20 20.25 -13.14 10.94
CA LYS A 20 19.05 -13.23 11.77
C LYS A 20 18.54 -14.66 11.76
N THR A 21 18.13 -15.17 12.90
CA THR A 21 17.46 -16.46 12.99
C THR A 21 16.07 -16.38 12.34
N SER A 22 15.51 -17.50 11.92
CA SER A 22 14.14 -17.54 11.36
C SER A 22 13.11 -16.93 12.32
N LYS A 23 13.27 -17.14 13.63
CA LYS A 23 12.41 -16.54 14.65
C LYS A 23 12.48 -15.02 14.64
N GLN A 24 13.69 -14.44 14.58
CA GLN A 24 13.88 -12.98 14.50
C GLN A 24 13.30 -12.39 13.20
N ILE A 25 13.40 -13.11 12.08
CA ILE A 25 12.83 -12.67 10.81
C ILE A 25 11.29 -12.66 10.87
N ILE A 26 10.69 -13.69 11.47
CA ILE A 26 9.23 -13.76 11.64
C ILE A 26 8.74 -12.65 12.58
N GLU A 27 9.43 -12.41 13.69
CA GLU A 27 9.11 -11.34 14.63
C GLU A 27 9.21 -9.96 13.97
N GLU A 28 10.27 -9.71 13.20
CA GLU A 28 10.42 -8.48 12.42
C GLU A 28 9.28 -8.30 11.39
N LEU A 29 8.88 -9.37 10.70
CA LEU A 29 7.75 -9.32 9.77
C LEU A 29 6.44 -8.99 10.49
N GLN A 30 6.20 -9.58 11.66
CA GLN A 30 5.01 -9.29 12.44
C GLN A 30 4.98 -7.83 12.91
N ASN A 31 6.11 -7.29 13.39
CA ASN A 31 6.23 -5.90 13.79
C ASN A 31 5.97 -4.95 12.61
N ARG A 32 6.55 -5.23 11.44
CA ARG A 32 6.29 -4.45 10.22
C ARG A 32 4.82 -4.50 9.78
N ARG A 33 4.13 -5.64 9.96
CA ARG A 33 2.69 -5.75 9.68
C ARG A 33 1.86 -4.90 10.65
N ILE A 34 2.21 -4.88 11.93
CA ILE A 34 1.53 -4.04 12.93
C ILE A 34 1.70 -2.57 12.57
N GLU A 35 2.93 -2.16 12.27
CA GLU A 35 3.24 -0.79 11.84
C GLU A 35 2.49 -0.39 10.56
N ALA A 36 2.46 -1.26 9.55
CA ALA A 36 1.73 -1.02 8.30
C ALA A 36 0.21 -0.89 8.51
N ARG A 37 -0.35 -1.59 9.51
CA ARG A 37 -1.78 -1.51 9.84
C ARG A 37 -2.15 -0.26 10.63
N ALA A 38 -1.18 0.43 11.24
CA ALA A 38 -1.42 1.64 12.00
C ALA A 38 -1.77 2.87 11.13
N GLY A 39 -1.67 2.76 9.81
CA GLY A 39 -1.99 3.84 8.87
C GLY A 39 -1.16 5.10 9.16
N GLY A 40 -1.82 6.26 9.29
CA GLY A 40 -1.19 7.53 9.63
C GLY A 40 -0.82 7.70 11.10
N GLY A 41 -1.06 6.67 11.94
CA GLY A 41 -0.81 6.68 13.38
C GLY A 41 -2.04 7.10 14.20
N VAL A 42 -1.96 6.85 15.51
CA VAL A 42 -3.10 6.95 16.45
C VAL A 42 -3.79 8.31 16.40
N ASP A 43 -3.03 9.40 16.38
CA ASP A 43 -3.60 10.77 16.42
C ASP A 43 -4.45 11.07 15.18
N ARG A 44 -3.99 10.63 13.99
CA ARG A 44 -4.72 10.83 12.74
C ARG A 44 -5.93 9.92 12.62
N VAL A 45 -5.82 8.69 13.11
CA VAL A 45 -6.94 7.75 13.20
C VAL A 45 -8.01 8.30 14.12
N ASN A 46 -7.67 8.77 15.32
CA ASN A 46 -8.60 9.40 16.24
C ASN A 46 -9.30 10.62 15.60
N LYS A 47 -8.53 11.48 14.95
CA LYS A 47 -9.10 12.63 14.22
C LYS A 47 -10.09 12.22 13.12
N GLN A 48 -9.83 11.11 12.42
CA GLN A 48 -10.75 10.54 11.44
C GLN A 48 -12.06 10.11 12.11
N HIS A 49 -11.98 9.39 13.23
CA HIS A 49 -13.13 8.95 14.01
C HIS A 49 -13.92 10.13 14.61
N ASP A 50 -13.23 11.17 15.10
CA ASP A 50 -13.88 12.39 15.64
C ASP A 50 -14.74 13.11 14.59
N THR A 51 -14.42 12.94 13.31
CA THR A 51 -15.25 13.46 12.19
C THR A 51 -16.38 12.50 11.78
N GLY A 52 -16.58 11.39 12.49
CA GLY A 52 -17.57 10.37 12.19
C GLY A 52 -17.22 9.44 11.04
N LYS A 53 -15.95 9.46 10.59
CA LYS A 53 -15.48 8.61 9.48
C LYS A 53 -14.73 7.37 9.99
N LEU A 54 -14.93 6.26 9.32
CA LEU A 54 -14.14 5.05 9.50
C LEU A 54 -12.81 5.15 8.75
N THR A 55 -11.78 4.46 9.24
CA THR A 55 -10.53 4.28 8.51
C THR A 55 -10.71 3.41 7.26
N ALA A 56 -9.76 3.45 6.33
CA ALA A 56 -9.80 2.60 5.15
C ALA A 56 -9.88 1.12 5.49
N ARG A 57 -9.17 0.68 6.52
CA ARG A 57 -9.16 -0.72 6.97
C ARG A 57 -10.52 -1.15 7.54
N GLU A 58 -11.09 -0.34 8.42
CA GLU A 58 -12.42 -0.61 9.00
C GLU A 58 -13.50 -0.69 7.91
N ARG A 59 -13.43 0.19 6.89
CA ARG A 59 -14.37 0.13 5.75
C ARG A 59 -14.26 -1.18 4.98
N ILE A 60 -13.05 -1.68 4.75
CA ILE A 60 -12.81 -2.99 4.10
C ILE A 60 -13.36 -4.13 4.97
N GLU A 61 -13.08 -4.11 6.28
CA GLU A 61 -13.52 -5.15 7.22
C GLU A 61 -15.04 -5.24 7.36
N ILE A 62 -15.74 -4.10 7.27
CA ILE A 62 -17.21 -4.07 7.29
C ILE A 62 -17.79 -4.53 5.95
N PHE A 63 -17.12 -4.22 4.84
CA PHE A 63 -17.64 -4.49 3.50
C PHE A 63 -17.48 -5.96 3.09
N LEU A 64 -16.38 -6.60 3.47
CA LEU A 64 -16.07 -7.97 3.09
C LEU A 64 -16.58 -8.99 4.09
N ASP A 65 -16.80 -10.21 3.63
CA ASP A 65 -17.06 -11.35 4.49
C ASP A 65 -15.89 -11.55 5.47
N LYS A 66 -16.20 -11.86 6.70
CA LYS A 66 -15.24 -12.00 7.80
C LYS A 66 -14.09 -12.93 7.42
N ASP A 67 -12.86 -12.52 7.75
CA ASP A 67 -11.61 -13.29 7.58
C ASP A 67 -11.29 -13.69 6.12
N THR A 68 -11.86 -12.99 5.12
CA THR A 68 -11.62 -13.27 3.69
C THR A 68 -10.68 -12.28 3.02
N PHE A 69 -10.26 -11.20 3.71
CA PHE A 69 -9.41 -10.17 3.11
C PHE A 69 -7.96 -10.61 2.98
N GLU A 70 -7.49 -10.65 1.75
CA GLU A 70 -6.08 -10.90 1.38
C GLU A 70 -5.46 -9.59 0.87
N GLU A 71 -4.67 -8.93 1.73
CA GLU A 71 -4.03 -7.66 1.43
C GLU A 71 -2.81 -7.85 0.52
N THR A 72 -2.70 -7.02 -0.51
CA THR A 72 -1.55 -6.98 -1.42
C THR A 72 -0.75 -5.69 -1.24
N ASP A 73 0.57 -5.77 -1.46
CA ASP A 73 1.47 -4.60 -1.48
C ASP A 73 1.46 -3.75 -0.20
N MET A 74 1.22 -4.40 0.95
CA MET A 74 1.15 -3.77 2.27
C MET A 74 2.39 -2.92 2.62
N PHE A 75 3.57 -3.28 2.12
CA PHE A 75 4.85 -2.64 2.45
C PHE A 75 5.37 -1.67 1.38
N VAL A 76 4.60 -1.43 0.33
CA VAL A 76 4.97 -0.45 -0.69
C VAL A 76 4.96 0.94 -0.08
N VAL A 77 5.98 1.75 -0.40
CA VAL A 77 6.11 3.14 -0.01
C VAL A 77 6.43 3.98 -1.25
N HIS A 78 6.20 5.29 -1.18
CA HIS A 78 6.62 6.20 -2.25
C HIS A 78 8.15 6.25 -2.38
N THR A 79 8.64 6.67 -3.54
CA THR A 79 10.08 6.75 -3.85
C THR A 79 10.62 8.17 -3.88
N ILE A 80 9.77 9.16 -3.63
CA ILE A 80 10.15 10.57 -3.66
C ILE A 80 11.10 10.93 -2.52
N LYS A 81 12.11 11.74 -2.83
CA LYS A 81 13.12 12.21 -1.87
C LYS A 81 13.08 13.72 -1.65
N ASP A 82 12.36 14.43 -2.52
CA ASP A 82 12.25 15.88 -2.45
C ASP A 82 11.27 16.33 -1.37
N PHE A 83 11.34 17.60 -0.99
CA PHE A 83 10.45 18.24 -0.01
C PHE A 83 10.42 17.59 1.37
N GLY A 84 11.52 16.89 1.77
CA GLY A 84 11.61 16.19 3.06
C GLY A 84 10.75 14.93 3.14
N MET A 85 10.30 14.40 2.00
CA MET A 85 9.47 13.20 1.93
C MET A 85 10.25 11.92 2.25
N GLU A 86 11.57 11.90 2.05
CA GLU A 86 12.45 10.77 2.39
C GLU A 86 12.34 10.35 3.86
N ASN A 87 11.95 11.28 4.74
CA ASN A 87 11.79 11.05 6.19
C ASN A 87 10.33 10.78 6.60
N LYS A 88 9.40 10.75 5.64
CA LYS A 88 7.94 10.61 5.89
C LYS A 88 7.36 9.46 5.08
N THR A 89 7.81 8.25 5.35
CA THR A 89 7.32 7.05 4.66
C THR A 89 6.27 6.33 5.50
N TYR A 90 5.18 5.93 4.86
CA TYR A 90 4.12 5.11 5.45
C TYR A 90 3.94 3.85 4.60
N SER A 91 3.96 2.68 5.24
CA SER A 91 3.68 1.41 4.55
C SER A 91 2.29 1.43 3.92
N GLY A 92 2.19 0.96 2.69
CA GLY A 92 0.95 0.97 1.91
C GLY A 92 0.67 2.29 1.18
N ASP A 93 1.43 3.35 1.45
CA ASP A 93 1.39 4.67 0.78
C ASP A 93 -0.01 5.28 0.63
N GLY A 94 -0.83 5.16 1.67
CA GLY A 94 -2.17 5.78 1.73
C GLY A 94 -3.26 5.05 0.92
N VAL A 95 -3.03 3.80 0.49
CA VAL A 95 -4.08 2.95 -0.07
C VAL A 95 -3.90 1.51 0.36
N ILE A 96 -4.99 0.88 0.79
CA ILE A 96 -5.06 -0.54 1.08
C ILE A 96 -5.65 -1.22 -0.15
N THR A 97 -5.00 -2.26 -0.64
CA THR A 97 -5.42 -2.99 -1.85
C THR A 97 -5.42 -4.48 -1.60
N GLY A 98 -6.31 -5.20 -2.23
CA GLY A 98 -6.38 -6.64 -2.08
C GLY A 98 -7.61 -7.28 -2.72
N SER A 99 -7.92 -8.47 -2.28
CA SER A 99 -9.13 -9.21 -2.66
C SER A 99 -9.81 -9.78 -1.42
N GLY A 100 -11.07 -10.10 -1.54
CA GLY A 100 -11.86 -10.73 -0.49
C GLY A 100 -13.16 -11.26 -1.06
N LYS A 101 -14.10 -11.58 -0.20
CA LYS A 101 -15.41 -12.07 -0.63
C LYS A 101 -16.52 -11.17 -0.13
N VAL A 102 -17.60 -11.10 -0.91
CA VAL A 102 -18.88 -10.52 -0.53
C VAL A 102 -19.96 -11.55 -0.87
N ASN A 103 -20.68 -12.03 0.14
CA ASN A 103 -21.62 -13.13 0.00
C ASN A 103 -20.98 -14.34 -0.71
N ASN A 104 -19.79 -14.69 -0.27
CA ASN A 104 -18.95 -15.79 -0.79
C ASN A 104 -18.49 -15.64 -2.27
N ARG A 105 -18.63 -14.45 -2.88
CA ARG A 105 -18.17 -14.14 -4.24
C ARG A 105 -16.89 -13.31 -4.17
N LEU A 106 -15.89 -13.69 -4.96
CA LEU A 106 -14.63 -12.96 -5.07
C LEU A 106 -14.86 -11.53 -5.58
N VAL A 107 -14.28 -10.56 -4.91
CA VAL A 107 -14.17 -9.16 -5.33
C VAL A 107 -12.74 -8.68 -5.15
N TYR A 108 -12.32 -7.72 -5.96
CA TYR A 108 -11.11 -6.96 -5.76
C TYR A 108 -11.47 -5.59 -5.20
N ILE A 109 -10.64 -5.11 -4.27
CA ILE A 109 -10.95 -3.89 -3.53
C ILE A 109 -9.70 -3.02 -3.34
N TYR A 110 -9.89 -1.71 -3.44
CA TYR A 110 -8.96 -0.74 -2.91
C TYR A 110 -9.69 0.26 -2.01
N ALA A 111 -9.02 0.73 -0.97
CA ALA A 111 -9.55 1.76 -0.07
C ALA A 111 -8.46 2.80 0.20
N GLN A 112 -8.75 4.07 -0.12
CA GLN A 112 -7.83 5.17 0.15
C GLN A 112 -7.88 5.54 1.63
N ASP A 113 -6.70 5.67 2.24
CA ASP A 113 -6.54 5.98 3.65
C ASP A 113 -6.23 7.46 3.85
N PHE A 114 -7.25 8.21 4.24
CA PHE A 114 -7.13 9.64 4.47
C PHE A 114 -6.18 9.99 5.61
N THR A 115 -5.89 9.06 6.53
CA THR A 115 -4.94 9.26 7.63
C THR A 115 -3.49 9.36 7.14
N VAL A 116 -3.20 8.86 5.92
CA VAL A 116 -1.88 8.90 5.28
C VAL A 116 -1.90 9.91 4.13
N PHE A 117 -1.24 11.03 4.31
CA PHE A 117 -1.16 12.12 3.32
C PHE A 117 -2.51 12.58 2.75
N GLY A 118 -3.60 12.51 3.56
CA GLY A 118 -4.94 12.82 3.10
C GLY A 118 -5.45 11.90 2.00
N GLY A 119 -4.99 10.65 1.95
CA GLY A 119 -5.34 9.69 0.89
C GLY A 119 -4.90 10.12 -0.50
N SER A 120 -3.97 11.09 -0.61
CA SER A 120 -3.54 11.64 -1.90
C SER A 120 -2.82 10.59 -2.75
N LEU A 121 -3.15 10.59 -4.05
CA LEU A 121 -2.62 9.63 -5.01
C LEU A 121 -1.18 9.99 -5.40
N SER A 122 -0.25 9.10 -5.13
CA SER A 122 1.13 9.09 -5.60
C SER A 122 1.28 8.12 -6.77
N SER A 123 2.44 8.08 -7.40
CA SER A 123 2.79 7.07 -8.39
C SER A 123 2.72 5.64 -7.81
N ALA A 124 3.26 5.44 -6.60
CA ALA A 124 3.20 4.14 -5.90
C ALA A 124 1.76 3.75 -5.52
N HIS A 125 0.97 4.69 -5.01
CA HIS A 125 -0.45 4.53 -4.70
C HIS A 125 -1.24 4.11 -5.95
N ALA A 126 -1.07 4.85 -7.07
CA ALA A 126 -1.71 4.53 -8.35
C ALA A 126 -1.32 3.13 -8.86
N SER A 127 -0.04 2.78 -8.81
CA SER A 127 0.45 1.46 -9.23
C SER A 127 -0.20 0.31 -8.48
N LYS A 128 -0.47 0.47 -7.18
CA LYS A 128 -1.21 -0.52 -6.38
C LYS A 128 -2.65 -0.66 -6.85
N ILE A 129 -3.35 0.46 -7.10
CA ILE A 129 -4.73 0.46 -7.62
C ILE A 129 -4.77 -0.22 -8.99
N VAL A 130 -3.90 0.20 -9.92
CA VAL A 130 -3.79 -0.39 -11.26
C VAL A 130 -3.55 -1.89 -11.22
N LYS A 131 -2.70 -2.37 -10.31
CA LYS A 131 -2.44 -3.80 -10.12
C LYS A 131 -3.72 -4.56 -9.74
N VAL A 132 -4.48 -4.05 -8.77
CA VAL A 132 -5.74 -4.66 -8.33
C VAL A 132 -6.79 -4.62 -9.43
N MET A 133 -6.88 -3.54 -10.22
CA MET A 133 -7.77 -3.43 -11.38
C MET A 133 -7.44 -4.49 -12.45
N LYS A 134 -6.16 -4.68 -12.77
CA LYS A 134 -5.71 -5.72 -13.69
C LYS A 134 -6.07 -7.12 -13.20
N LEU A 135 -5.90 -7.39 -11.90
CA LEU A 135 -6.28 -8.67 -11.30
C LEU A 135 -7.79 -8.88 -11.35
N ALA A 136 -8.61 -7.85 -11.12
CA ALA A 136 -10.06 -7.91 -11.25
C ALA A 136 -10.48 -8.30 -12.69
N ILE A 137 -9.90 -7.65 -13.70
CA ILE A 137 -10.15 -7.97 -15.12
C ILE A 137 -9.74 -9.41 -15.45
N GLN A 138 -8.54 -9.83 -15.05
CA GLN A 138 -8.02 -11.18 -15.31
C GLN A 138 -8.89 -12.28 -14.68
N ASN A 139 -9.40 -12.05 -13.49
CA ASN A 139 -10.23 -13.00 -12.76
C ASN A 139 -11.73 -12.82 -13.02
N ARG A 140 -12.12 -11.85 -13.86
CA ARG A 140 -13.52 -11.52 -14.16
C ARG A 140 -14.35 -11.29 -12.88
N ALA A 141 -13.76 -10.64 -11.91
CA ALA A 141 -14.36 -10.33 -10.62
C ALA A 141 -14.66 -8.83 -10.49
N PRO A 142 -15.69 -8.42 -9.74
CA PRO A 142 -15.99 -7.02 -9.51
C PRO A 142 -14.82 -6.27 -8.86
N LEU A 143 -14.66 -4.99 -9.23
CA LEU A 143 -13.76 -4.05 -8.61
C LEU A 143 -14.55 -3.09 -7.72
N ILE A 144 -14.10 -2.93 -6.48
CA ILE A 144 -14.69 -2.02 -5.49
C ILE A 144 -13.68 -0.96 -5.12
N GLY A 145 -14.06 0.31 -5.27
CA GLY A 145 -13.23 1.47 -4.88
C GLY A 145 -13.85 2.21 -3.70
N LEU A 146 -13.21 2.19 -2.54
CA LEU A 146 -13.60 2.99 -1.37
C LEU A 146 -12.77 4.27 -1.35
N ASN A 147 -13.24 5.29 -2.07
CA ASN A 147 -12.52 6.53 -2.26
C ASN A 147 -12.62 7.44 -1.02
N ASP A 148 -11.49 7.99 -0.59
CA ASP A 148 -11.38 9.06 0.42
C ASP A 148 -10.02 9.74 0.22
N SER A 149 -9.96 10.78 -0.61
CA SER A 149 -8.71 11.37 -1.08
C SER A 149 -8.81 12.87 -1.27
N GLY A 150 -7.73 13.56 -0.91
CA GLY A 150 -7.52 14.98 -1.23
C GLY A 150 -7.07 15.26 -2.68
N GLY A 151 -6.95 14.23 -3.53
CA GLY A 151 -6.53 14.37 -4.92
C GLY A 151 -5.10 13.91 -5.21
N ALA A 152 -4.42 14.53 -6.20
CA ALA A 152 -3.05 14.21 -6.56
C ALA A 152 -2.07 14.67 -5.48
N ARG A 153 -1.02 13.87 -5.20
CA ARG A 153 0.04 14.23 -4.25
C ARG A 153 0.94 15.29 -4.87
N ILE A 154 0.82 16.53 -4.38
CA ILE A 154 1.47 17.72 -4.93
C ILE A 154 3.00 17.56 -4.96
N GLN A 155 3.59 16.92 -3.95
CA GLN A 155 5.03 16.69 -3.83
C GLN A 155 5.62 15.83 -4.98
N GLU A 156 4.79 15.06 -5.66
CA GLU A 156 5.20 14.23 -6.81
C GLU A 156 4.94 14.91 -8.16
N GLY A 157 4.27 16.06 -8.16
CA GLY A 157 4.06 16.85 -9.37
C GLY A 157 3.39 16.03 -10.49
N VAL A 158 4.02 16.00 -11.66
CA VAL A 158 3.49 15.33 -12.87
C VAL A 158 3.35 13.83 -12.71
N GLU A 159 4.21 13.18 -11.89
CA GLU A 159 4.17 11.74 -11.66
C GLU A 159 2.85 11.29 -11.02
N SER A 160 2.31 12.08 -10.09
CA SER A 160 1.01 11.78 -9.49
C SER A 160 -0.15 11.93 -10.48
N LEU A 161 -0.06 12.89 -11.40
CA LEU A 161 -1.05 13.05 -12.48
C LEU A 161 -0.96 11.90 -13.49
N GLY A 162 0.25 11.44 -13.81
CA GLY A 162 0.47 10.23 -14.61
C GLY A 162 -0.21 9.00 -13.99
N GLY A 163 -0.15 8.86 -12.67
CA GLY A 163 -0.84 7.80 -11.94
C GLY A 163 -2.36 7.80 -12.14
N TYR A 164 -3.00 8.97 -12.17
CA TYR A 164 -4.43 9.07 -12.51
C TYR A 164 -4.72 8.60 -13.94
N SER A 165 -3.85 8.95 -14.89
CA SER A 165 -3.98 8.52 -16.29
C SER A 165 -3.99 6.99 -16.39
N ASP A 166 -3.11 6.30 -15.66
CA ASP A 166 -3.04 4.85 -15.62
C ASP A 166 -4.31 4.22 -15.02
N VAL A 167 -4.86 4.81 -13.95
CA VAL A 167 -6.12 4.37 -13.34
C VAL A 167 -7.28 4.54 -14.34
N PHE A 168 -7.37 5.70 -15.01
CA PHE A 168 -8.41 5.94 -16.01
C PHE A 168 -8.32 4.98 -17.21
N LEU A 169 -7.12 4.66 -17.65
CA LEU A 169 -6.91 3.65 -18.68
C LEU A 169 -7.49 2.29 -18.24
N GLN A 170 -7.22 1.85 -17.01
CA GLN A 170 -7.77 0.60 -16.51
C GLN A 170 -9.30 0.65 -16.36
N ASN A 171 -9.87 1.79 -15.95
CA ASN A 171 -11.33 1.96 -15.90
C ASN A 171 -11.95 1.78 -17.30
N ALA A 172 -11.34 2.36 -18.33
CA ALA A 172 -11.81 2.21 -19.70
C ALA A 172 -11.71 0.76 -20.18
N LEU A 173 -10.60 0.07 -19.90
CA LEU A 173 -10.40 -1.33 -20.27
C LEU A 173 -11.31 -2.30 -19.51
N ALA A 174 -11.67 -1.98 -18.28
CA ALA A 174 -12.58 -2.78 -17.44
C ALA A 174 -14.07 -2.55 -17.80
N SER A 175 -14.39 -1.46 -18.48
CA SER A 175 -15.77 -1.09 -18.85
C SER A 175 -16.40 -2.15 -19.74
N GLY A 176 -17.58 -2.66 -19.32
CA GLY A 176 -18.26 -3.76 -20.01
C GLY A 176 -17.63 -5.15 -19.81
N VAL A 177 -16.50 -5.25 -19.08
CA VAL A 177 -15.81 -6.52 -18.79
C VAL A 177 -16.10 -6.99 -17.37
N VAL A 178 -15.94 -6.10 -16.40
CA VAL A 178 -16.22 -6.37 -14.98
C VAL A 178 -17.00 -5.22 -14.37
N PRO A 179 -17.87 -5.46 -13.37
CA PRO A 179 -18.50 -4.39 -12.59
C PRO A 179 -17.44 -3.55 -11.85
N GLN A 180 -17.57 -2.24 -11.96
CA GLN A 180 -16.76 -1.25 -11.23
C GLN A 180 -17.70 -0.42 -10.37
N ILE A 181 -17.48 -0.42 -9.05
CA ILE A 181 -18.32 0.25 -8.06
C ILE A 181 -17.42 1.13 -7.21
N SER A 182 -17.75 2.42 -7.06
CA SER A 182 -17.03 3.37 -6.22
C SER A 182 -17.95 4.39 -5.57
#